data_60b9f0def754863144b33eb78544eeb4
#
_entry.id   60b9f0def754863144b33eb78544eeb4
#
_cell.length_a   1.000
_cell.length_b   1.000
_cell.length_c   1.000
_cell.angle_alpha   90.00
_cell.angle_beta   90.00
_cell.angle_gamma   90.00
#
_symmetry.space_group_name_H-M   'P 1'
#
loop_
_entity.id
_entity.type
_entity.pdbx_description
1 polymer ?
#
loop_
_entity_poly.entity_id
_entity_poly.type
_entity_poly.pdbx_seq_one_letter_code
_entity_poly.pdbx_strand_id
1 'polypeptide(L)'
;MSPLTAAGPWPALLPRAEEGDTPPSRFDDHLAAQLLAQRIVFLGTQVDEVSANRICAQLLVLSAEDPRTDISLYINSPGGSVTAGLAIYDTMQLIPNDVSTLAMGFAASMGQFLLSVGAAGKRYALPNARIMMHQPSAGIGGTTADIEIQAENLEFTKKAVERITARHTGQSEETISRDGDRDRWFTAEQAQEYGMVDQVVGSLADVRPAASRRRMGL
;
A
#
# COMPACT_ATOMS: atom_id res chain seq x y z
N MET A 1 43.77 7.31 31.77
CA MET A 1 42.43 7.78 31.34
C MET A 1 42.50 7.96 29.84
N SER A 2 42.04 6.97 29.06
CA SER A 2 41.99 7.05 27.59
C SER A 2 40.61 7.56 27.16
N PRO A 3 40.51 8.42 26.13
CA PRO A 3 39.21 8.90 25.69
C PRO A 3 38.51 7.83 24.84
N LEU A 4 37.23 7.62 25.13
CA LEU A 4 36.31 6.80 24.35
C LEU A 4 36.11 7.46 22.98
N THR A 5 36.49 6.76 21.92
CA THR A 5 36.21 7.13 20.54
C THR A 5 34.71 6.99 20.26
N ALA A 6 34.11 8.08 19.81
CA ALA A 6 32.73 8.12 19.36
C ALA A 6 32.49 7.16 18.20
N ALA A 7 31.47 6.31 18.32
CA ALA A 7 31.01 5.45 17.24
C ALA A 7 30.44 6.32 16.12
N GLY A 8 30.98 6.15 14.91
CA GLY A 8 30.50 6.84 13.70
C GLY A 8 29.10 6.37 13.30
N PRO A 9 28.41 7.12 12.41
CA PRO A 9 27.08 6.79 11.97
C PRO A 9 27.04 5.44 11.24
N TRP A 10 26.01 4.66 11.53
CA TRP A 10 25.77 3.36 10.90
C TRP A 10 25.72 3.51 9.38
N PRO A 11 26.39 2.64 8.62
CA PRO A 11 26.25 2.67 7.17
C PRO A 11 24.81 2.33 6.79
N ALA A 12 24.25 3.12 5.87
CA ALA A 12 22.91 2.87 5.32
C ALA A 12 22.87 1.49 4.66
N LEU A 13 22.16 0.55 5.29
CA LEU A 13 22.00 -0.85 4.84
C LEU A 13 20.90 -1.00 3.76
N LEU A 14 20.63 0.04 2.99
CA LEU A 14 19.77 -0.09 1.82
C LEU A 14 20.67 -0.13 0.57
N PRO A 15 20.63 -1.20 -0.22
CA PRO A 15 21.26 -1.18 -1.53
C PRO A 15 20.60 -0.07 -2.35
N ARG A 16 21.38 0.90 -2.77
CA ARG A 16 20.99 1.90 -3.76
C ARG A 16 20.78 1.13 -5.06
N ALA A 17 19.53 0.88 -5.43
CA ALA A 17 19.23 0.38 -6.76
C ALA A 17 19.70 1.45 -7.75
N GLU A 18 20.67 1.12 -8.57
CA GLU A 18 20.97 1.92 -9.76
C GLU A 18 19.74 1.78 -10.66
N GLU A 19 19.10 2.90 -10.96
CA GLU A 19 18.04 3.00 -11.96
C GLU A 19 18.64 2.69 -13.35
N GLY A 20 18.72 1.43 -13.65
CA GLY A 20 18.92 0.95 -15.02
C GLY A 20 17.52 0.69 -15.60
N ASP A 21 17.14 1.49 -16.57
CA ASP A 21 15.97 1.27 -17.43
C ASP A 21 16.15 -0.06 -18.20
N THR A 22 15.96 -1.18 -17.51
CA THR A 22 15.85 -2.48 -18.17
C THR A 22 14.38 -2.61 -18.57
N PRO A 23 14.07 -2.70 -19.88
CA PRO A 23 12.70 -2.93 -20.32
C PRO A 23 12.18 -4.20 -19.65
N PRO A 24 10.89 -4.23 -19.20
CA PRO A 24 10.30 -5.38 -18.56
C PRO A 24 10.54 -6.62 -19.44
N SER A 25 10.98 -7.71 -18.85
CA SER A 25 11.22 -8.94 -19.60
C SER A 25 9.88 -9.49 -20.08
N ARG A 26 9.84 -10.15 -21.25
CA ARG A 26 8.62 -10.86 -21.73
C ARG A 26 8.10 -11.87 -20.72
N PHE A 27 8.97 -12.34 -19.84
CA PHE A 27 8.62 -13.26 -18.74
C PHE A 27 7.80 -12.54 -17.67
N ASP A 28 8.17 -11.32 -17.28
CA ASP A 28 7.44 -10.53 -16.28
C ASP A 28 6.06 -10.14 -16.78
N ASP A 29 5.93 -9.77 -18.07
CA ASP A 29 4.65 -9.46 -18.70
C ASP A 29 3.72 -10.69 -18.73
N HIS A 30 4.27 -11.88 -19.00
CA HIS A 30 3.49 -13.13 -19.02
C HIS A 30 2.97 -13.49 -17.62
N LEU A 31 3.82 -13.39 -16.58
CA LEU A 31 3.41 -13.63 -15.19
C LEU A 31 2.36 -12.62 -14.73
N ALA A 32 2.55 -11.35 -15.04
CA ALA A 32 1.58 -10.31 -14.72
C ALA A 32 0.21 -10.58 -15.38
N ALA A 33 0.21 -11.02 -16.65
CA ALA A 33 -1.02 -11.39 -17.35
C ALA A 33 -1.70 -12.63 -16.73
N GLN A 34 -0.93 -13.63 -16.28
CA GLN A 34 -1.48 -14.80 -15.58
C GLN A 34 -2.10 -14.45 -14.23
N LEU A 35 -1.46 -13.56 -13.45
CA LEU A 35 -2.03 -13.06 -12.20
C LEU A 35 -3.31 -12.27 -12.46
N LEU A 36 -3.31 -11.39 -13.46
CA LEU A 36 -4.47 -10.60 -13.83
C LEU A 36 -5.66 -11.49 -14.25
N ALA A 37 -5.40 -12.56 -15.01
CA ALA A 37 -6.43 -13.54 -15.36
C ALA A 37 -7.03 -14.26 -14.13
N GLN A 38 -6.33 -14.28 -13.01
CA GLN A 38 -6.84 -14.72 -11.70
C GLN A 38 -7.40 -13.59 -10.84
N ARG A 39 -7.57 -12.42 -11.41
CA ARG A 39 -8.05 -11.19 -10.74
C ARG A 39 -7.13 -10.72 -9.61
N ILE A 40 -5.83 -10.99 -9.75
CA ILE A 40 -4.79 -10.56 -8.82
C ILE A 40 -4.02 -9.40 -9.46
N VAL A 41 -4.07 -8.24 -8.83
CA VAL A 41 -3.27 -7.05 -9.13
C VAL A 41 -2.12 -7.01 -8.15
N PHE A 42 -0.90 -6.73 -8.62
CA PHE A 42 0.29 -6.75 -7.77
C PHE A 42 0.98 -5.39 -7.71
N LEU A 43 1.08 -4.83 -6.50
CA LEU A 43 1.87 -3.65 -6.17
C LEU A 43 3.17 -4.11 -5.50
N GLY A 44 4.21 -4.35 -6.31
CA GLY A 44 5.53 -4.84 -5.87
C GLY A 44 6.64 -3.79 -5.94
N THR A 45 6.29 -2.52 -6.14
CA THR A 45 7.23 -1.41 -6.32
C THR A 45 6.83 -0.20 -5.48
N GLN A 46 7.59 0.87 -5.61
CA GLN A 46 7.17 2.18 -5.11
C GLN A 46 5.84 2.62 -5.77
N VAL A 47 5.02 3.34 -5.00
CA VAL A 47 3.80 3.98 -5.50
C VAL A 47 4.19 5.28 -6.21
N ASP A 48 4.12 5.27 -7.52
CA ASP A 48 4.37 6.40 -8.40
C ASP A 48 3.26 6.52 -9.47
N GLU A 49 3.36 7.49 -10.34
CA GLU A 49 2.36 7.72 -11.40
C GLU A 49 2.25 6.52 -12.35
N VAL A 50 3.36 5.86 -12.67
CA VAL A 50 3.38 4.72 -13.61
C VAL A 50 2.70 3.51 -12.99
N SER A 51 3.10 3.13 -11.78
CA SER A 51 2.53 2.00 -11.04
C SER A 51 1.05 2.23 -10.73
N ALA A 52 0.66 3.46 -10.33
CA ALA A 52 -0.71 3.80 -10.03
C ALA A 52 -1.60 3.74 -11.27
N ASN A 53 -1.20 4.36 -12.38
CA ASN A 53 -1.96 4.31 -13.63
C ASN A 53 -2.15 2.87 -14.12
N ARG A 54 -1.14 2.01 -14.01
CA ARG A 54 -1.24 0.59 -14.34
C ARG A 54 -2.25 -0.13 -13.45
N ILE A 55 -2.20 0.08 -12.14
CA ILE A 55 -3.12 -0.55 -11.19
C ILE A 55 -4.55 -0.07 -11.42
N CYS A 56 -4.78 1.24 -11.59
CA CYS A 56 -6.09 1.79 -11.90
C CYS A 56 -6.67 1.18 -13.19
N ALA A 57 -5.87 1.09 -14.26
CA ALA A 57 -6.29 0.48 -15.51
C ALA A 57 -6.65 -1.01 -15.32
N GLN A 58 -5.86 -1.77 -14.57
CA GLN A 58 -6.13 -3.19 -14.25
C GLN A 58 -7.43 -3.34 -13.47
N LEU A 59 -7.68 -2.51 -12.45
CA LEU A 59 -8.92 -2.52 -11.68
C LEU A 59 -10.13 -2.25 -12.56
N LEU A 60 -10.06 -1.25 -13.45
CA LEU A 60 -11.14 -0.89 -14.36
C LEU A 60 -11.42 -2.00 -15.39
N VAL A 61 -10.38 -2.62 -15.96
CA VAL A 61 -10.53 -3.74 -16.91
C VAL A 61 -11.19 -4.93 -16.22
N LEU A 62 -10.69 -5.35 -15.04
CA LEU A 62 -11.26 -6.46 -14.29
C LEU A 62 -12.71 -6.19 -13.87
N SER A 63 -13.03 -4.95 -13.50
CA SER A 63 -14.39 -4.56 -13.16
C SER A 63 -15.33 -4.60 -14.37
N ALA A 64 -14.86 -4.18 -15.55
CA ALA A 64 -15.64 -4.25 -16.79
C ALA A 64 -15.89 -5.70 -17.24
N GLU A 65 -14.94 -6.61 -17.01
CA GLU A 65 -15.09 -8.02 -17.35
C GLU A 65 -16.09 -8.76 -16.45
N ASP A 66 -16.03 -8.52 -15.13
CA ASP A 66 -16.97 -9.07 -14.16
C ASP A 66 -17.12 -8.11 -12.95
N PRO A 67 -18.23 -7.37 -12.87
CA PRO A 67 -18.47 -6.39 -11.82
C PRO A 67 -18.87 -6.99 -10.47
N ARG A 68 -18.95 -8.32 -10.33
CA ARG A 68 -19.44 -9.00 -9.12
C ARG A 68 -18.39 -9.80 -8.39
N THR A 69 -17.35 -10.26 -9.10
CA THR A 69 -16.28 -11.05 -8.48
C THR A 69 -15.21 -10.14 -7.91
N ASP A 70 -14.76 -10.42 -6.70
CA ASP A 70 -13.71 -9.66 -6.00
C ASP A 70 -12.44 -9.53 -6.84
N ILE A 71 -11.70 -8.47 -6.61
CA ILE A 71 -10.34 -8.24 -7.11
C ILE A 71 -9.39 -8.30 -5.92
N SER A 72 -8.23 -8.90 -6.08
CA SER A 72 -7.21 -9.00 -5.03
C SER A 72 -6.03 -8.09 -5.33
N LEU A 73 -5.71 -7.15 -4.44
CA LEU A 73 -4.53 -6.30 -4.50
C LEU A 73 -3.47 -6.83 -3.52
N TYR A 74 -2.39 -7.40 -4.07
CA TYR A 74 -1.26 -7.90 -3.29
C TYR A 74 -0.19 -6.81 -3.19
N ILE A 75 0.29 -6.54 -1.97
CA ILE A 75 1.11 -5.37 -1.67
C ILE A 75 2.44 -5.82 -1.05
N ASN A 76 3.55 -5.45 -1.72
CA ASN A 76 4.91 -5.50 -1.21
C ASN A 76 5.62 -4.20 -1.64
N SER A 77 5.33 -3.09 -0.91
CA SER A 77 5.66 -1.75 -1.36
C SER A 77 6.17 -0.87 -0.21
N PRO A 78 7.21 -0.06 -0.44
CA PRO A 78 7.67 0.96 0.50
C PRO A 78 6.73 2.18 0.58
N GLY A 79 5.67 2.24 -0.24
CA GLY A 79 4.85 3.43 -0.41
C GLY A 79 5.40 4.37 -1.49
N GLY A 80 5.13 5.67 -1.37
CA GLY A 80 5.57 6.66 -2.34
C GLY A 80 4.61 7.84 -2.48
N SER A 81 4.30 8.25 -3.71
CA SER A 81 3.47 9.42 -4.02
C SER A 81 2.06 9.29 -3.44
N VAL A 82 1.66 10.29 -2.64
CA VAL A 82 0.33 10.33 -2.01
C VAL A 82 -0.76 10.49 -3.07
N THR A 83 -0.55 11.36 -4.06
CA THR A 83 -1.53 11.57 -5.14
C THR A 83 -1.73 10.32 -5.98
N ALA A 84 -0.66 9.60 -6.28
CA ALA A 84 -0.71 8.31 -6.97
C ALA A 84 -1.46 7.25 -6.14
N GLY A 85 -1.21 7.18 -4.83
CA GLY A 85 -1.93 6.27 -3.94
C GLY A 85 -3.41 6.61 -3.79
N LEU A 86 -3.76 7.90 -3.73
CA LEU A 86 -5.16 8.34 -3.71
C LEU A 86 -5.89 8.01 -5.02
N ALA A 87 -5.22 8.08 -6.18
CA ALA A 87 -5.81 7.66 -7.46
C ALA A 87 -6.18 6.16 -7.44
N ILE A 88 -5.32 5.31 -6.87
CA ILE A 88 -5.64 3.89 -6.67
C ILE A 88 -6.84 3.72 -5.72
N TYR A 89 -6.81 4.41 -4.57
CA TYR A 89 -7.91 4.37 -3.60
C TYR A 89 -9.24 4.78 -4.21
N ASP A 90 -9.30 5.92 -4.89
CA ASP A 90 -10.52 6.40 -5.51
C ASP A 90 -11.03 5.44 -6.59
N THR A 91 -10.11 4.80 -7.34
CA THR A 91 -10.48 3.75 -8.30
C THR A 91 -11.06 2.52 -7.60
N MET A 92 -10.48 2.08 -6.46
CA MET A 92 -11.03 0.99 -5.65
C MET A 92 -12.44 1.31 -5.15
N GLN A 93 -12.73 2.59 -4.82
CA GLN A 93 -14.06 3.01 -4.38
C GLN A 93 -15.05 3.22 -5.54
N LEU A 94 -14.56 3.52 -6.74
CA LEU A 94 -15.38 3.78 -7.93
C LEU A 94 -16.03 2.51 -8.49
N ILE A 95 -15.30 1.39 -8.46
CA ILE A 95 -15.76 0.12 -9.03
C ILE A 95 -16.73 -0.60 -8.07
N PRO A 96 -17.72 -1.35 -8.59
CA PRO A 96 -18.67 -2.08 -7.74
C PRO A 96 -18.07 -3.33 -7.08
N ASN A 97 -16.88 -3.77 -7.49
CA ASN A 97 -16.21 -4.94 -6.94
C ASN A 97 -15.62 -4.64 -5.56
N ASP A 98 -15.70 -5.60 -4.65
CA ASP A 98 -14.85 -5.56 -3.46
C ASP A 98 -13.39 -5.78 -3.86
N VAL A 99 -12.52 -4.90 -3.38
CA VAL A 99 -11.07 -5.06 -3.54
C VAL A 99 -10.49 -5.57 -2.24
N SER A 100 -10.11 -6.86 -2.22
CA SER A 100 -9.38 -7.44 -1.10
C SER A 100 -7.92 -7.03 -1.14
N THR A 101 -7.28 -6.87 0.01
CA THR A 101 -5.87 -6.48 0.11
C THR A 101 -5.06 -7.51 0.89
N LEU A 102 -3.81 -7.75 0.49
CA LEU A 102 -2.89 -8.67 1.18
C LEU A 102 -1.50 -8.07 1.28
N ALA A 103 -1.01 -7.84 2.50
CA ALA A 103 0.38 -7.48 2.75
C ALA A 103 1.29 -8.71 2.64
N MET A 104 2.34 -8.60 1.80
CA MET A 104 3.39 -9.60 1.60
C MET A 104 4.74 -8.95 1.86
N GLY A 105 5.51 -9.43 2.83
CA GLY A 105 6.83 -8.87 3.15
C GLY A 105 6.75 -7.47 3.73
N PHE A 106 6.45 -6.44 2.93
CA PHE A 106 6.49 -5.05 3.36
C PHE A 106 5.33 -4.21 2.82
N ALA A 107 4.62 -3.50 3.71
CA ALA A 107 3.61 -2.52 3.34
C ALA A 107 3.81 -1.25 4.17
N ALA A 108 4.42 -0.22 3.58
CA ALA A 108 4.77 1.01 4.29
C ALA A 108 4.15 2.24 3.66
N SER A 109 3.89 3.27 4.48
CA SER A 109 3.42 4.58 4.01
C SER A 109 2.16 4.44 3.14
N MET A 110 2.19 4.87 1.87
CA MET A 110 1.08 4.66 0.94
C MET A 110 0.77 3.18 0.67
N GLY A 111 1.74 2.25 0.85
CA GLY A 111 1.48 0.81 0.80
C GLY A 111 0.64 0.34 1.99
N GLN A 112 0.90 0.84 3.19
CA GLN A 112 0.07 0.59 4.38
C GLN A 112 -1.31 1.23 4.24
N PHE A 113 -1.39 2.46 3.71
CA PHE A 113 -2.65 3.10 3.43
C PHE A 113 -3.53 2.23 2.51
N LEU A 114 -2.99 1.81 1.35
CA LEU A 114 -3.71 0.97 0.40
C LEU A 114 -4.10 -0.39 0.98
N LEU A 115 -3.27 -0.97 1.86
CA LEU A 115 -3.62 -2.18 2.61
C LEU A 115 -4.86 -1.97 3.48
N SER A 116 -4.88 -0.87 4.23
CA SER A 116 -5.93 -0.58 5.22
C SER A 116 -7.28 -0.23 4.60
N VAL A 117 -7.30 0.27 3.35
CA VAL A 117 -8.52 0.72 2.66
C VAL A 117 -9.19 -0.36 1.80
N GLY A 118 -8.73 -1.60 1.86
CA GLY A 118 -9.40 -2.75 1.27
C GLY A 118 -10.82 -2.96 1.81
N ALA A 119 -11.60 -3.78 1.13
CA ALA A 119 -12.97 -4.11 1.54
C ALA A 119 -12.99 -4.70 2.95
N ALA A 120 -13.91 -4.26 3.79
CA ALA A 120 -14.05 -4.69 5.17
C ALA A 120 -14.23 -6.22 5.27
N GLY A 121 -13.47 -6.87 6.15
CA GLY A 121 -13.42 -8.33 6.29
C GLY A 121 -12.52 -9.04 5.27
N LYS A 122 -11.91 -8.29 4.31
CA LYS A 122 -11.10 -8.84 3.23
C LYS A 122 -9.70 -8.20 3.16
N ARG A 123 -9.21 -7.68 4.28
CA ARG A 123 -7.85 -7.12 4.42
C ARG A 123 -6.98 -8.11 5.15
N TYR A 124 -5.89 -8.51 4.54
CA TYR A 124 -5.06 -9.63 4.99
C TYR A 124 -3.60 -9.24 5.16
N ALA A 125 -2.88 -9.95 6.03
CA ALA A 125 -1.42 -9.90 6.11
C ALA A 125 -0.85 -11.30 6.23
N LEU A 126 0.30 -11.57 5.60
CA LEU A 126 1.07 -12.78 5.86
C LEU A 126 1.77 -12.65 7.24
N PRO A 127 2.06 -13.75 7.95
CA PRO A 127 2.55 -13.72 9.33
C PRO A 127 3.85 -12.93 9.54
N ASN A 128 4.71 -12.90 8.52
CA ASN A 128 5.99 -12.18 8.58
C ASN A 128 5.94 -10.80 7.88
N ALA A 129 4.76 -10.34 7.48
CA ALA A 129 4.63 -9.01 6.88
C ALA A 129 4.94 -7.92 7.91
N ARG A 130 5.68 -6.90 7.46
CA ARG A 130 5.96 -5.70 8.25
C ARG A 130 5.16 -4.54 7.68
N ILE A 131 4.42 -3.88 8.54
CA ILE A 131 3.59 -2.74 8.19
C ILE A 131 4.17 -1.49 8.86
N MET A 132 4.23 -0.37 8.13
CA MET A 132 4.72 0.88 8.68
C MET A 132 3.82 2.05 8.29
N MET A 133 3.40 2.79 9.30
CA MET A 133 2.61 4.00 9.16
C MET A 133 3.46 5.22 9.51
N HIS A 134 3.35 6.26 8.70
CA HIS A 134 3.84 7.60 9.00
C HIS A 134 3.03 8.67 8.23
N GLN A 135 3.12 9.92 8.68
CA GLN A 135 2.48 11.04 8.01
C GLN A 135 3.13 11.34 6.65
N PRO A 136 2.38 11.87 5.67
CA PRO A 136 2.95 12.37 4.43
C PRO A 136 4.05 13.39 4.66
N SER A 137 5.12 13.30 3.88
CA SER A 137 6.22 14.27 3.87
C SER A 137 6.52 14.70 2.45
N ALA A 138 6.91 15.96 2.27
CA ALA A 138 7.31 16.49 0.98
C ALA A 138 8.48 17.45 1.13
N GLY A 139 9.37 17.49 0.13
CA GLY A 139 10.32 18.57 -0.03
C GLY A 139 9.58 19.80 -0.57
N ILE A 140 9.63 20.93 0.15
CA ILE A 140 9.00 22.20 -0.24
C ILE A 140 10.09 23.20 -0.60
N GLY A 141 9.91 23.93 -1.72
CA GLY A 141 10.87 24.93 -2.18
C GLY A 141 10.23 25.96 -3.10
N GLY A 142 10.92 27.08 -3.32
CA GLY A 142 10.44 28.19 -4.14
C GLY A 142 10.49 29.54 -3.42
N THR A 143 9.68 30.48 -3.84
CA THR A 143 9.47 31.75 -3.13
C THR A 143 8.68 31.54 -1.84
N THR A 144 8.67 32.52 -0.92
CA THR A 144 7.87 32.44 0.31
C THR A 144 6.41 32.12 0.03
N ALA A 145 5.81 32.75 -0.97
CA ALA A 145 4.43 32.49 -1.36
C ALA A 145 4.23 31.05 -1.89
N ASP A 146 5.17 30.51 -2.67
CA ASP A 146 5.12 29.13 -3.14
C ASP A 146 5.19 28.15 -1.98
N ILE A 147 6.05 28.42 -1.00
CA ILE A 147 6.21 27.58 0.20
C ILE A 147 4.91 27.55 1.02
N GLU A 148 4.26 28.71 1.23
CA GLU A 148 2.98 28.79 1.94
C GLU A 148 1.90 27.96 1.23
N ILE A 149 1.74 28.13 -0.08
CA ILE A 149 0.76 27.39 -0.89
C ILE A 149 1.02 25.86 -0.82
N GLN A 150 2.29 25.45 -0.95
CA GLN A 150 2.67 24.02 -0.88
C GLN A 150 2.43 23.44 0.51
N ALA A 151 2.70 24.22 1.58
CA ALA A 151 2.46 23.79 2.95
C ALA A 151 0.96 23.59 3.22
N GLU A 152 0.10 24.52 2.78
CA GLU A 152 -1.35 24.38 2.88
C GLU A 152 -1.88 23.15 2.13
N ASN A 153 -1.38 22.90 0.92
CA ASN A 153 -1.76 21.73 0.14
C ASN A 153 -1.31 20.41 0.78
N LEU A 154 -0.09 20.40 1.38
CA LEU A 154 0.41 19.22 2.11
C LEU A 154 -0.47 18.95 3.34
N GLU A 155 -0.83 19.98 4.11
CA GLU A 155 -1.70 19.83 5.28
C GLU A 155 -3.11 19.35 4.89
N PHE A 156 -3.69 19.85 3.80
CA PHE A 156 -4.95 19.37 3.26
C PHE A 156 -4.88 17.87 2.91
N THR A 157 -3.81 17.49 2.21
CA THR A 157 -3.58 16.10 1.78
C THR A 157 -3.37 15.17 2.98
N LYS A 158 -2.59 15.61 3.98
CA LYS A 158 -2.38 14.89 5.24
C LYS A 158 -3.70 14.61 5.94
N LYS A 159 -4.54 15.62 6.14
CA LYS A 159 -5.86 15.46 6.77
C LYS A 159 -6.78 14.53 5.99
N ALA A 160 -6.72 14.54 4.66
CA ALA A 160 -7.49 13.61 3.85
C ALA A 160 -7.07 12.16 4.09
N VAL A 161 -5.76 11.87 4.09
CA VAL A 161 -5.22 10.52 4.36
C VAL A 161 -5.54 10.07 5.78
N GLU A 162 -5.38 10.94 6.79
CA GLU A 162 -5.70 10.65 8.19
C GLU A 162 -7.18 10.28 8.37
N ARG A 163 -8.08 11.07 7.82
CA ARG A 163 -9.53 10.82 7.87
C ARG A 163 -9.93 9.51 7.18
N ILE A 164 -9.36 9.22 6.02
CA ILE A 164 -9.62 7.96 5.30
C ILE A 164 -9.10 6.78 6.12
N THR A 165 -7.86 6.87 6.62
CA THR A 165 -7.26 5.82 7.45
C THR A 165 -8.06 5.58 8.72
N ALA A 166 -8.48 6.62 9.42
CA ALA A 166 -9.33 6.54 10.61
C ALA A 166 -10.64 5.79 10.33
N ARG A 167 -11.31 6.14 9.23
CA ARG A 167 -12.56 5.48 8.81
C ARG A 167 -12.39 3.98 8.60
N HIS A 168 -11.31 3.55 7.97
CA HIS A 168 -11.08 2.17 7.60
C HIS A 168 -10.50 1.31 8.74
N THR A 169 -9.76 1.93 9.67
CA THR A 169 -9.16 1.22 10.81
C THR A 169 -10.05 1.22 12.06
N GLY A 170 -11.05 2.10 12.12
CA GLY A 170 -11.87 2.31 13.32
C GLY A 170 -11.17 3.14 14.41
N GLN A 171 -9.99 3.69 14.14
CA GLN A 171 -9.29 4.61 15.05
C GLN A 171 -9.85 6.03 14.91
N SER A 172 -9.61 6.90 15.91
CA SER A 172 -9.92 8.33 15.78
C SER A 172 -8.87 9.03 14.89
N GLU A 173 -9.23 10.16 14.27
CA GLU A 173 -8.30 10.97 13.48
C GLU A 173 -7.12 11.45 14.34
N GLU A 174 -7.36 11.81 15.62
CA GLU A 174 -6.32 12.19 16.56
C GLU A 174 -5.35 11.05 16.86
N THR A 175 -5.86 9.81 16.93
CA THR A 175 -5.01 8.62 17.13
C THR A 175 -4.15 8.38 15.90
N ILE A 176 -4.70 8.45 14.70
CA ILE A 176 -3.95 8.30 13.45
C ILE A 176 -2.87 9.39 13.33
N SER A 177 -3.22 10.65 13.58
CA SER A 177 -2.29 11.78 13.51
C SER A 177 -1.13 11.63 14.49
N ARG A 178 -1.43 11.30 15.76
CA ARG A 178 -0.41 11.10 16.81
C ARG A 178 0.49 9.91 16.48
N ASP A 179 -0.09 8.79 16.09
CA ASP A 179 0.61 7.53 15.86
C ASP A 179 1.42 7.53 14.55
N GLY A 180 1.02 8.37 13.59
CA GLY A 180 1.71 8.60 12.32
C GLY A 180 2.73 9.74 12.35
N ASP A 181 2.94 10.44 13.47
CA ASP A 181 3.88 11.56 13.52
C ASP A 181 5.33 11.15 13.21
N ARG A 182 5.69 9.91 13.55
CA ARG A 182 6.97 9.26 13.22
C ARG A 182 6.71 7.85 12.74
N ASP A 183 7.71 7.22 12.12
CA ASP A 183 7.65 5.85 11.66
C ASP A 183 7.18 4.90 12.77
N ARG A 184 5.97 4.39 12.65
CA ARG A 184 5.43 3.40 13.54
C ARG A 184 5.31 2.05 12.84
N TRP A 185 6.00 1.07 13.38
CA TRP A 185 6.11 -0.27 12.82
C TRP A 185 5.18 -1.24 13.53
N PHE A 186 4.56 -2.12 12.74
CA PHE A 186 3.64 -3.14 13.21
C PHE A 186 4.06 -4.52 12.70
N THR A 187 3.90 -5.55 13.54
CA THR A 187 3.78 -6.93 13.05
C THR A 187 2.42 -7.14 12.40
N ALA A 188 2.21 -8.28 11.75
CA ALA A 188 0.91 -8.61 11.16
C ALA A 188 -0.20 -8.62 12.22
N GLU A 189 0.06 -9.21 13.41
CA GLU A 189 -0.88 -9.28 14.52
C GLU A 189 -1.18 -7.88 15.11
N GLN A 190 -0.17 -7.05 15.29
CA GLN A 190 -0.35 -5.67 15.76
C GLN A 190 -1.15 -4.84 14.75
N ALA A 191 -0.97 -5.06 13.46
CA ALA A 191 -1.75 -4.40 12.41
C ALA A 191 -3.21 -4.87 12.42
N GLN A 192 -3.46 -6.13 12.77
CA GLN A 192 -4.81 -6.66 12.96
C GLN A 192 -5.47 -6.03 14.20
N GLU A 193 -4.79 -5.99 15.33
CA GLU A 193 -5.29 -5.35 16.56
C GLU A 193 -5.59 -3.85 16.37
N TYR A 194 -4.78 -3.18 15.54
CA TYR A 194 -4.97 -1.76 15.21
C TYR A 194 -6.12 -1.52 14.24
N GLY A 195 -6.57 -2.55 13.52
CA GLY A 195 -7.64 -2.47 12.53
C GLY A 195 -7.18 -2.18 11.10
N MET A 196 -5.86 -2.24 10.83
CA MET A 196 -5.32 -2.07 9.47
C MET A 196 -5.62 -3.26 8.57
N VAL A 197 -5.68 -4.46 9.15
CA VAL A 197 -6.07 -5.70 8.47
C VAL A 197 -7.11 -6.44 9.29
N ASP A 198 -7.86 -7.33 8.65
CA ASP A 198 -8.92 -8.10 9.30
C ASP A 198 -8.40 -9.47 9.79
N GLN A 199 -7.42 -10.05 9.08
CA GLN A 199 -6.89 -11.38 9.40
C GLN A 199 -5.42 -11.53 9.04
N VAL A 200 -4.70 -12.26 9.89
CA VAL A 200 -3.37 -12.80 9.55
C VAL A 200 -3.58 -14.20 8.99
N VAL A 201 -3.08 -14.46 7.77
CA VAL A 201 -3.37 -15.68 7.01
C VAL A 201 -2.08 -16.41 6.62
N GLY A 202 -2.09 -17.72 6.77
CA GLY A 202 -0.95 -18.58 6.39
C GLY A 202 -1.20 -19.40 5.12
N SER A 203 -2.41 -19.32 4.54
CA SER A 203 -2.81 -20.12 3.38
C SER A 203 -3.48 -19.25 2.32
N LEU A 204 -3.14 -19.50 1.05
CA LEU A 204 -3.80 -18.86 -0.09
C LEU A 204 -5.30 -19.20 -0.13
N ALA A 205 -5.71 -20.33 0.44
CA ALA A 205 -7.11 -20.73 0.53
C ALA A 205 -7.95 -19.76 1.38
N ASP A 206 -7.33 -19.07 2.33
CA ASP A 206 -8.02 -18.13 3.23
C ASP A 206 -8.25 -16.77 2.55
N VAL A 207 -7.43 -16.43 1.54
CA VAL A 207 -7.47 -15.14 0.83
C VAL A 207 -8.36 -15.18 -0.42
N ARG A 208 -8.59 -16.37 -1.00
CA ARG A 208 -9.36 -16.49 -2.24
C ARG A 208 -10.85 -16.35 -2.01
N PRO A 209 -11.57 -15.58 -2.86
CA PRO A 209 -13.04 -15.53 -2.81
C PRO A 209 -13.65 -16.93 -2.94
N ALA A 210 -14.74 -17.20 -2.22
CA ALA A 210 -15.40 -18.49 -2.21
C ALA A 210 -15.82 -19.00 -3.61
N ALA A 211 -16.09 -18.10 -4.56
CA ALA A 211 -16.42 -18.42 -5.94
C ALA A 211 -15.24 -19.02 -6.74
N SER A 212 -13.99 -18.65 -6.41
CA SER A 212 -12.80 -19.20 -7.08
C SER A 212 -12.43 -20.62 -6.62
N ARG A 213 -12.91 -21.03 -5.44
CA ARG A 213 -12.72 -22.39 -4.91
C ARG A 213 -13.36 -23.49 -5.76
N ARG A 214 -14.42 -23.16 -6.54
CA ARG A 214 -15.15 -24.14 -7.38
C ARG A 214 -14.49 -24.50 -8.71
N ARG A 215 -13.48 -23.76 -9.17
CA ARG A 215 -12.82 -23.99 -10.47
C ARG A 215 -11.51 -24.79 -10.43
N MET A 216 -11.01 -25.16 -9.25
CA MET A 216 -9.78 -25.95 -9.11
C MET A 216 -10.04 -27.43 -8.76
N GLY A 217 -11.23 -27.94 -9.05
CA GLY A 217 -11.55 -29.36 -8.98
C GLY A 217 -11.64 -29.95 -10.39
N LEU A 218 -10.50 -30.19 -11.03
CA LEU A 218 -10.29 -31.16 -12.10
C LEU A 218 -8.84 -31.59 -12.05
#